data_a6836157f249342d3558269fdfeb8ee8
#
_entry.id   a6836157f249342d3558269fdfeb8ee8
#
_cell.length_a   1.000
_cell.length_b   1.000
_cell.length_c   1.000
_cell.angle_alpha   90.00
_cell.angle_beta   90.00
_cell.angle_gamma   90.00
#
_symmetry.space_group_name_H-M   'P 1'
#
loop_
_entity.id
_entity.type
_entity.pdbx_description
1 polymer ?
#
loop_
_entity_poly.entity_id
_entity_poly.type
_entity_poly.pdbx_seq_one_letter_code
_entity_poly.pdbx_strand_id
1 'polypeptide(L)'
;MNSGRKIAVITLVVIIGVGSLFLWKYGYSSFFGKRVAEDKNISKQEQAIKKSAVFSFESYVEQPQINYATFLEPKKLRAIYVTGWKAGVPKYIDELIEVANATEINAMVIDVKSDDGWITFDADVPVAKGIGATSKVGIRDIHGLMDKLRENNIYPIARIVAFKDPYLAEKRPDFAIKNQDGSVFRAKGIAWVNPYNKDVWDYVVDISKEAAKVGFKEIQFDYIRFDTTSGMKTVDLGPLSKEKTKTEIITEFTEYAVQELKPLG
;
A
#
# COMPACT_ATOMS: atom_id res chain seq x y z
N MET A 1 -11.45 -28.83 -17.15
CA MET A 1 -10.12 -28.43 -16.68
C MET A 1 -10.17 -28.18 -15.17
N ASN A 2 -10.01 -29.21 -14.33
CA ASN A 2 -10.19 -29.07 -12.87
C ASN A 2 -9.41 -30.17 -12.13
N SER A 3 -8.10 -30.31 -12.42
CA SER A 3 -7.27 -31.32 -11.77
C SER A 3 -6.24 -30.76 -10.77
N GLY A 4 -5.92 -29.48 -10.82
CA GLY A 4 -4.88 -28.89 -9.97
C GLY A 4 -5.28 -28.61 -8.51
N ARG A 5 -6.57 -28.37 -8.23
CA ARG A 5 -7.04 -28.06 -6.87
C ARG A 5 -7.22 -29.29 -5.96
N LYS A 6 -7.41 -30.46 -6.52
CA LYS A 6 -7.61 -31.69 -5.71
C LYS A 6 -6.29 -32.24 -5.17
N ILE A 7 -5.17 -32.00 -5.82
CA ILE A 7 -3.84 -32.50 -5.40
C ILE A 7 -3.31 -31.71 -4.18
N ALA A 8 -3.54 -30.40 -4.10
CA ALA A 8 -3.08 -29.58 -2.98
C ALA A 8 -3.78 -29.94 -1.65
N VAL A 9 -5.08 -30.27 -1.69
CA VAL A 9 -5.86 -30.65 -0.49
C VAL A 9 -5.45 -32.03 0.02
N ILE A 10 -5.16 -32.99 -0.89
CA ILE A 10 -4.74 -34.34 -0.51
C ILE A 10 -3.33 -34.35 0.11
N THR A 11 -2.42 -33.52 -0.37
CA THR A 11 -1.05 -33.43 0.17
C THR A 11 -1.03 -32.85 1.58
N LEU A 12 -1.88 -31.87 1.88
CA LEU A 12 -1.99 -31.28 3.23
C LEU A 12 -2.53 -32.26 4.27
N VAL A 13 -3.51 -33.08 3.90
CA VAL A 13 -4.11 -34.09 4.79
C VAL A 13 -3.12 -35.23 5.08
N VAL A 14 -2.28 -35.63 4.12
CA VAL A 14 -1.28 -36.68 4.30
C VAL A 14 -0.14 -36.25 5.22
N ILE A 15 0.30 -34.96 5.17
CA ILE A 15 1.34 -34.43 6.05
C ILE A 15 0.88 -34.40 7.52
N ILE A 16 -0.39 -34.08 7.80
CA ILE A 16 -0.95 -34.09 9.16
C ILE A 16 -1.13 -35.52 9.67
N GLY A 17 -1.48 -36.46 8.81
CA GLY A 17 -1.65 -37.89 9.17
C GLY A 17 -0.32 -38.59 9.48
N VAL A 18 0.74 -38.30 8.77
CA VAL A 18 2.08 -38.91 8.97
C VAL A 18 2.75 -38.39 10.24
N GLY A 19 2.56 -37.12 10.57
CA GLY A 19 3.10 -36.51 11.81
C GLY A 19 2.50 -37.14 13.07
N SER A 20 1.19 -37.46 13.07
CA SER A 20 0.52 -38.11 14.21
C SER A 20 0.90 -39.60 14.38
N LEU A 21 1.16 -40.33 13.30
CA LEU A 21 1.64 -41.72 13.34
C LEU A 21 3.09 -41.84 13.81
N PHE A 22 3.94 -40.85 13.51
CA PHE A 22 5.34 -40.83 13.94
C PHE A 22 5.48 -40.60 15.46
N LEU A 23 4.60 -39.76 16.05
CA LEU A 23 4.56 -39.50 17.49
C LEU A 23 4.03 -40.71 18.28
N TRP A 24 3.16 -41.55 17.71
CA TRP A 24 2.65 -42.76 18.36
C TRP A 24 3.68 -43.90 18.38
N LYS A 25 4.60 -43.98 17.43
CA LYS A 25 5.58 -45.06 17.29
C LYS A 25 6.81 -44.91 18.20
N TYR A 26 7.09 -43.72 18.75
CA TYR A 26 8.27 -43.43 19.56
C TYR A 26 8.03 -43.22 21.05
N GLY A 27 6.95 -43.78 21.63
CA GLY A 27 6.91 -44.11 23.06
C GLY A 27 6.73 -42.89 24.01
N TYR A 28 5.94 -41.91 23.69
CA TYR A 28 5.54 -40.84 24.61
C TYR A 28 4.31 -41.21 25.46
N SER A 29 4.21 -42.46 25.92
CA SER A 29 3.05 -42.92 26.71
C SER A 29 3.14 -42.63 28.24
N SER A 30 4.21 -41.97 28.69
CA SER A 30 4.38 -41.74 30.15
C SER A 30 4.12 -40.30 30.62
N PHE A 31 3.69 -39.38 29.75
CA PHE A 31 3.48 -37.99 30.14
C PHE A 31 2.00 -37.53 30.20
N PHE A 32 1.04 -38.37 29.82
CA PHE A 32 -0.38 -38.01 29.67
C PHE A 32 -1.33 -38.51 30.78
N GLY A 33 -0.80 -38.84 31.95
CA GLY A 33 -1.58 -39.35 33.11
C GLY A 33 -2.31 -38.29 33.95
N LYS A 34 -2.30 -37.00 33.64
CA LYS A 34 -2.91 -35.95 34.49
C LYS A 34 -3.60 -34.77 33.77
N ARG A 35 -4.19 -34.95 32.59
CA ARG A 35 -4.85 -33.81 31.88
C ARG A 35 -6.19 -34.10 31.24
N VAL A 36 -7.07 -34.86 31.88
CA VAL A 36 -8.46 -35.07 31.35
C VAL A 36 -9.37 -33.87 31.73
N ALA A 37 -8.98 -32.98 32.62
CA ALA A 37 -9.79 -31.80 33.00
C ALA A 37 -9.52 -30.53 32.15
N GLU A 38 -8.41 -30.47 31.41
CA GLU A 38 -8.06 -29.31 30.56
C GLU A 38 -8.65 -29.37 29.13
N ASP A 39 -9.01 -30.57 28.65
CA ASP A 39 -9.49 -30.78 27.25
C ASP A 39 -10.84 -30.12 26.92
N LYS A 40 -11.70 -29.91 27.93
CA LYS A 40 -13.00 -29.23 27.69
C LYS A 40 -12.87 -27.73 27.49
N ASN A 41 -11.80 -27.10 28.01
CA ASN A 41 -11.55 -25.68 27.82
C ASN A 41 -10.83 -25.41 26.49
N ILE A 42 -9.95 -26.30 26.05
CA ILE A 42 -9.24 -26.20 24.76
C ILE A 42 -10.23 -26.35 23.60
N SER A 43 -11.16 -27.30 23.68
CA SER A 43 -12.18 -27.48 22.64
C SER A 43 -13.13 -26.29 22.50
N LYS A 44 -13.46 -25.62 23.63
CA LYS A 44 -14.26 -24.38 23.60
C LYS A 44 -13.49 -23.20 23.02
N GLN A 45 -12.18 -23.11 23.30
CA GLN A 45 -11.31 -22.06 22.77
C GLN A 45 -11.07 -22.26 21.27
N GLU A 46 -10.84 -23.50 20.80
CA GLU A 46 -10.73 -23.81 19.37
C GLU A 46 -12.03 -23.57 18.61
N GLN A 47 -13.20 -23.88 19.20
CA GLN A 47 -14.50 -23.55 18.62
C GLN A 47 -14.76 -22.05 18.58
N ALA A 48 -14.31 -21.29 19.60
CA ALA A 48 -14.41 -19.85 19.62
C ALA A 48 -13.49 -19.21 18.58
N ILE A 49 -12.26 -19.73 18.41
CA ILE A 49 -11.30 -19.27 17.38
C ILE A 49 -11.84 -19.60 15.97
N LYS A 50 -12.38 -20.81 15.76
CA LYS A 50 -13.03 -21.15 14.47
C LYS A 50 -14.24 -20.27 14.19
N LYS A 51 -15.06 -19.99 15.20
CA LYS A 51 -16.25 -19.13 15.07
C LYS A 51 -15.88 -17.67 14.82
N SER A 52 -14.80 -17.15 15.45
CA SER A 52 -14.29 -15.81 15.18
C SER A 52 -13.61 -15.71 13.81
N ALA A 53 -12.91 -16.76 13.37
CA ALA A 53 -12.29 -16.80 12.04
C ALA A 53 -13.33 -16.89 10.92
N VAL A 54 -14.41 -17.65 11.13
CA VAL A 54 -15.55 -17.72 10.18
C VAL A 54 -16.30 -16.37 10.16
N PHE A 55 -16.51 -15.75 11.32
CA PHE A 55 -17.18 -14.44 11.40
C PHE A 55 -16.34 -13.32 10.76
N SER A 56 -15.02 -13.36 10.89
CA SER A 56 -14.13 -12.42 10.21
C SER A 56 -14.05 -12.66 8.69
N PHE A 57 -14.24 -13.91 8.24
CA PHE A 57 -14.26 -14.24 6.81
C PHE A 57 -15.58 -13.83 6.15
N GLU A 58 -16.72 -14.02 6.81
CA GLU A 58 -18.03 -13.60 6.29
C GLU A 58 -18.21 -12.08 6.31
N SER A 59 -17.64 -11.37 7.30
CA SER A 59 -17.62 -9.90 7.28
C SER A 59 -16.68 -9.29 6.25
N TYR A 60 -15.77 -10.09 5.67
CA TYR A 60 -14.87 -9.67 4.59
C TYR A 60 -15.50 -9.83 3.19
N VAL A 61 -16.61 -10.53 3.08
CA VAL A 61 -17.25 -10.86 1.79
C VAL A 61 -18.31 -9.82 1.36
N GLU A 62 -18.77 -8.94 2.25
CA GLU A 62 -19.66 -7.84 1.90
C GLU A 62 -19.03 -6.47 2.18
N GLN A 63 -17.86 -6.23 1.59
CA GLN A 63 -17.58 -4.86 1.19
C GLN A 63 -18.56 -4.54 0.04
N PRO A 64 -19.33 -3.43 0.11
CA PRO A 64 -20.13 -3.02 -1.03
C PRO A 64 -19.17 -3.01 -2.22
N GLN A 65 -19.51 -3.73 -3.28
CA GLN A 65 -18.84 -3.62 -4.57
C GLN A 65 -18.96 -2.13 -4.90
N ILE A 66 -17.93 -1.36 -4.54
CA ILE A 66 -17.85 0.03 -4.98
C ILE A 66 -17.83 -0.11 -6.49
N ASN A 67 -18.99 0.18 -7.06
CA ASN A 67 -19.12 0.20 -8.50
C ASN A 67 -18.26 1.37 -8.97
N TYR A 68 -17.00 1.08 -9.28
CA TYR A 68 -16.06 2.00 -9.91
C TYR A 68 -16.53 2.41 -11.32
N ALA A 69 -17.87 2.36 -11.51
CA ALA A 69 -18.52 2.71 -12.74
C ALA A 69 -18.12 4.11 -13.15
N THR A 70 -17.11 4.09 -14.00
CA THR A 70 -17.03 4.83 -15.21
C THR A 70 -16.86 6.33 -15.06
N PHE A 71 -15.67 6.74 -14.57
CA PHE A 71 -15.08 7.92 -15.19
C PHE A 71 -14.85 7.58 -16.66
N LEU A 72 -15.38 8.37 -17.58
CA LEU A 72 -15.05 8.25 -18.99
C LEU A 72 -13.57 8.65 -19.14
N GLU A 73 -12.74 7.72 -19.58
CA GLU A 73 -11.36 8.03 -19.89
C GLU A 73 -11.31 9.04 -21.05
N PRO A 74 -10.78 10.26 -20.83
CA PRO A 74 -10.74 11.26 -21.87
C PRO A 74 -9.76 10.84 -22.98
N LYS A 75 -10.17 10.99 -24.24
CA LYS A 75 -9.27 10.75 -25.39
C LYS A 75 -8.02 11.64 -25.36
N LYS A 76 -8.08 12.79 -24.72
CA LYS A 76 -6.99 13.73 -24.51
C LYS A 76 -7.12 14.35 -23.14
N LEU A 77 -6.17 14.05 -22.26
CA LEU A 77 -6.10 14.62 -20.91
C LEU A 77 -5.62 16.07 -20.92
N ARG A 78 -6.35 16.91 -20.21
CA ARG A 78 -5.97 18.29 -19.88
C ARG A 78 -6.20 18.48 -18.39
N ALA A 79 -5.15 18.32 -17.63
CA ALA A 79 -5.23 18.27 -16.18
C ALA A 79 -4.75 19.56 -15.53
N ILE A 80 -5.34 19.90 -14.39
CA ILE A 80 -4.80 20.87 -13.44
C ILE A 80 -4.29 20.14 -12.20
N TYR A 81 -3.22 20.68 -11.59
CA TYR A 81 -2.67 20.16 -10.36
C TYR A 81 -3.33 20.79 -9.14
N VAL A 82 -3.68 19.97 -8.16
CA VAL A 82 -4.32 20.36 -6.91
C VAL A 82 -3.60 19.72 -5.73
N THR A 83 -3.08 20.55 -4.80
CA THR A 83 -2.51 19.99 -3.57
C THR A 83 -3.58 19.30 -2.75
N GLY A 84 -3.22 18.22 -2.02
CA GLY A 84 -4.17 17.50 -1.18
C GLY A 84 -4.87 18.39 -0.13
N TRP A 85 -4.16 19.41 0.39
CA TRP A 85 -4.76 20.40 1.30
C TRP A 85 -5.84 21.23 0.66
N LYS A 86 -5.67 21.63 -0.59
CA LYS A 86 -6.66 22.39 -1.36
C LYS A 86 -7.79 21.50 -1.85
N ALA A 87 -7.50 20.25 -2.20
CA ALA A 87 -8.52 19.25 -2.56
C ALA A 87 -9.51 18.97 -1.42
N GLY A 88 -9.08 19.13 -0.17
CA GLY A 88 -9.95 19.02 1.00
C GLY A 88 -10.81 20.26 1.31
N VAL A 89 -10.74 21.31 0.51
CA VAL A 89 -11.56 22.55 0.68
C VAL A 89 -12.70 22.52 -0.31
N PRO A 90 -13.97 22.21 0.10
CA PRO A 90 -15.10 22.03 -0.82
C PRO A 90 -15.31 23.21 -1.76
N LYS A 91 -15.32 24.43 -1.23
CA LYS A 91 -15.49 25.65 -2.04
C LYS A 91 -14.43 25.79 -3.13
N TYR A 92 -13.16 25.46 -2.82
CA TYR A 92 -12.07 25.53 -3.79
C TYR A 92 -12.24 24.50 -4.92
N ILE A 93 -12.71 23.31 -4.58
CA ILE A 93 -13.02 22.27 -5.56
C ILE A 93 -14.21 22.69 -6.44
N ASP A 94 -15.27 23.27 -5.85
CA ASP A 94 -16.41 23.76 -6.60
C ASP A 94 -15.98 24.84 -7.62
N GLU A 95 -15.14 25.80 -7.23
CA GLU A 95 -14.57 26.82 -8.13
C GLU A 95 -13.75 26.19 -9.26
N LEU A 96 -12.95 25.15 -8.97
CA LEU A 96 -12.17 24.45 -10.00
C LEU A 96 -13.06 23.63 -10.95
N ILE A 97 -14.13 23.05 -10.46
CA ILE A 97 -15.13 22.36 -11.28
C ILE A 97 -15.82 23.34 -12.23
N GLU A 98 -16.18 24.54 -11.77
CA GLU A 98 -16.73 25.59 -12.63
C GLU A 98 -15.75 25.97 -13.74
N VAL A 99 -14.46 26.11 -13.42
CA VAL A 99 -13.41 26.37 -14.43
C VAL A 99 -13.30 25.19 -15.41
N ALA A 100 -13.31 23.96 -14.93
CA ALA A 100 -13.25 22.79 -15.80
C ALA A 100 -14.46 22.72 -16.75
N ASN A 101 -15.66 22.95 -16.23
CA ASN A 101 -16.91 22.95 -17.02
C ASN A 101 -16.97 24.09 -18.06
N ALA A 102 -16.24 25.20 -17.82
CA ALA A 102 -16.17 26.35 -18.75
C ALA A 102 -15.01 26.26 -19.73
N THR A 103 -14.13 25.26 -19.61
CA THR A 103 -12.91 25.13 -20.41
C THR A 103 -12.73 23.72 -20.96
N GLU A 104 -11.58 23.45 -21.55
CA GLU A 104 -11.20 22.12 -22.02
C GLU A 104 -10.51 21.24 -20.94
N ILE A 105 -10.43 21.70 -19.68
CA ILE A 105 -9.91 20.93 -18.55
C ILE A 105 -10.87 19.79 -18.24
N ASN A 106 -10.33 18.56 -18.17
CA ASN A 106 -11.11 17.35 -17.95
C ASN A 106 -10.49 16.38 -16.96
N ALA A 107 -9.44 16.82 -16.25
CA ALA A 107 -8.76 16.00 -15.26
C ALA A 107 -8.18 16.85 -14.13
N MET A 108 -8.00 16.24 -12.95
CA MET A 108 -7.29 16.82 -11.81
C MET A 108 -6.22 15.85 -11.31
N VAL A 109 -4.98 16.35 -11.23
CA VAL A 109 -3.87 15.66 -10.56
C VAL A 109 -3.89 16.10 -9.11
N ILE A 110 -4.23 15.21 -8.21
CA ILE A 110 -4.41 15.50 -6.78
C ILE A 110 -3.29 14.82 -5.97
N ASP A 111 -2.62 15.57 -5.10
CA ASP A 111 -1.66 14.99 -4.17
C ASP A 111 -2.35 14.04 -3.20
N VAL A 112 -2.09 12.75 -3.36
CA VAL A 112 -2.44 11.70 -2.41
C VAL A 112 -1.33 11.54 -1.37
N LYS A 113 -0.07 11.53 -1.82
CA LYS A 113 1.09 11.52 -0.93
C LYS A 113 2.03 12.65 -1.32
N SER A 114 2.21 13.60 -0.39
CA SER A 114 3.02 14.78 -0.58
C SER A 114 4.53 14.49 -0.54
N ASP A 115 5.33 15.44 -0.97
CA ASP A 115 6.79 15.36 -0.91
C ASP A 115 7.39 15.66 0.49
N ASP A 116 6.52 15.95 1.47
CA ASP A 116 6.85 15.98 2.91
C ASP A 116 6.56 14.62 3.58
N GLY A 117 5.94 13.66 2.85
CA GLY A 117 5.61 12.33 3.33
C GLY A 117 4.21 12.17 3.96
N TRP A 118 3.37 13.23 3.94
CA TRP A 118 1.99 13.13 4.44
C TRP A 118 1.07 12.51 3.40
N ILE A 119 0.18 11.61 3.88
CA ILE A 119 -0.93 11.07 3.10
C ILE A 119 -2.15 11.93 3.39
N THR A 120 -2.83 12.39 2.34
CA THR A 120 -3.80 13.47 2.42
C THR A 120 -5.22 13.03 2.74
N PHE A 121 -5.49 11.73 2.77
CA PHE A 121 -6.75 11.14 3.24
C PHE A 121 -6.48 9.97 4.20
N ASP A 122 -7.50 9.44 4.86
CA ASP A 122 -7.37 8.32 5.80
C ASP A 122 -7.22 7.00 5.04
N ALA A 123 -5.99 6.74 4.57
CA ALA A 123 -5.66 5.50 3.87
C ALA A 123 -5.39 4.36 4.85
N ASP A 124 -5.89 3.15 4.55
CA ASP A 124 -5.70 1.96 5.38
C ASP A 124 -4.38 1.25 5.07
N VAL A 125 -3.26 1.95 5.28
CA VAL A 125 -1.90 1.43 5.10
C VAL A 125 -1.24 1.26 6.47
N PRO A 126 -0.97 0.02 6.92
CA PRO A 126 -0.47 -0.26 8.28
C PRO A 126 0.79 0.52 8.64
N VAL A 127 1.78 0.57 7.73
CA VAL A 127 3.02 1.33 7.94
C VAL A 127 2.74 2.82 8.08
N ALA A 128 1.88 3.39 7.23
CA ALA A 128 1.51 4.80 7.28
C ALA A 128 0.82 5.18 8.59
N LYS A 129 -0.13 4.35 9.03
CA LYS A 129 -0.81 4.50 10.33
C LYS A 129 0.17 4.37 11.49
N GLY A 130 1.04 3.37 11.45
CA GLY A 130 2.03 3.10 12.50
C GLY A 130 3.01 4.25 12.72
N ILE A 131 3.41 4.97 11.67
CA ILE A 131 4.28 6.14 11.78
C ILE A 131 3.50 7.46 11.94
N GLY A 132 2.18 7.45 11.77
CA GLY A 132 1.31 8.63 11.84
C GLY A 132 1.29 9.49 10.57
N ALA A 133 1.65 8.94 9.40
CA ALA A 133 1.65 9.67 8.12
C ALA A 133 0.23 10.07 7.65
N THR A 134 -0.79 9.43 8.19
CA THR A 134 -2.22 9.74 7.97
C THR A 134 -2.81 10.65 9.05
N SER A 135 -2.03 11.18 10.00
CA SER A 135 -2.57 12.00 11.10
C SER A 135 -2.96 13.42 10.71
N LYS A 136 -2.49 13.89 9.56
CA LYS A 136 -2.83 15.20 9.00
C LYS A 136 -3.67 15.03 7.73
N VAL A 137 -4.95 14.67 7.91
CA VAL A 137 -5.88 14.48 6.81
C VAL A 137 -6.24 15.84 6.18
N GLY A 138 -5.82 16.04 4.93
CA GLY A 138 -6.23 17.20 4.12
C GLY A 138 -7.63 16.99 3.55
N ILE A 139 -7.89 15.82 2.97
CA ILE A 139 -9.17 15.45 2.33
C ILE A 139 -9.95 14.57 3.31
N ARG A 140 -10.85 15.18 4.08
CA ARG A 140 -11.64 14.45 5.09
C ARG A 140 -12.76 13.59 4.50
N ASP A 141 -13.32 14.02 3.39
CA ASP A 141 -14.36 13.33 2.64
C ASP A 141 -13.85 13.01 1.23
N ILE A 142 -13.04 11.96 1.14
CA ILE A 142 -12.46 11.52 -0.11
C ILE A 142 -13.54 10.98 -1.07
N HIS A 143 -14.55 10.29 -0.53
CA HIS A 143 -15.63 9.73 -1.34
C HIS A 143 -16.51 10.82 -1.93
N GLY A 144 -16.89 11.83 -1.14
CA GLY A 144 -17.63 12.99 -1.64
C GLY A 144 -16.85 13.79 -2.68
N LEU A 145 -15.51 13.88 -2.55
CA LEU A 145 -14.67 14.46 -3.60
C LEU A 145 -14.73 13.65 -4.89
N MET A 146 -14.56 12.32 -4.81
CA MET A 146 -14.62 11.44 -5.99
C MET A 146 -16.00 11.48 -6.66
N ASP A 147 -17.08 11.54 -5.89
CA ASP A 147 -18.45 11.68 -6.43
C ASP A 147 -18.62 13.00 -7.20
N LYS A 148 -18.17 14.13 -6.63
CA LYS A 148 -18.20 15.42 -7.32
C LYS A 148 -17.44 15.41 -8.64
N LEU A 149 -16.22 14.84 -8.65
CA LEU A 149 -15.42 14.75 -9.87
C LEU A 149 -16.11 13.89 -10.92
N ARG A 150 -16.71 12.75 -10.52
CA ARG A 150 -17.44 11.85 -11.41
C ARG A 150 -18.68 12.53 -12.01
N GLU A 151 -19.48 13.20 -11.21
CA GLU A 151 -20.68 13.93 -11.64
C GLU A 151 -20.37 15.01 -12.67
N ASN A 152 -19.16 15.57 -12.62
CA ASN A 152 -18.69 16.61 -13.55
C ASN A 152 -17.76 16.07 -14.66
N ASN A 153 -17.62 14.73 -14.81
CA ASN A 153 -16.75 14.08 -15.80
C ASN A 153 -15.28 14.54 -15.74
N ILE A 154 -14.78 14.80 -14.53
CA ILE A 154 -13.39 15.19 -14.29
C ILE A 154 -12.59 13.94 -13.88
N TYR A 155 -11.62 13.55 -14.69
CA TYR A 155 -10.81 12.37 -14.49
C TYR A 155 -9.82 12.55 -13.32
N PRO A 156 -9.87 11.74 -12.25
CA PRO A 156 -9.03 11.88 -11.09
C PRO A 156 -7.72 11.12 -11.22
N ILE A 157 -6.60 11.82 -11.08
CA ILE A 157 -5.25 11.29 -11.10
C ILE A 157 -4.63 11.45 -9.73
N ALA A 158 -4.20 10.36 -9.10
CA ALA A 158 -3.50 10.38 -7.81
C ALA A 158 -2.02 10.63 -8.02
N ARG A 159 -1.50 11.76 -7.55
CA ARG A 159 -0.05 11.98 -7.49
C ARG A 159 0.51 11.41 -6.19
N ILE A 160 1.49 10.51 -6.32
CA ILE A 160 2.13 9.83 -5.22
C ILE A 160 3.65 10.02 -5.31
N VAL A 161 4.20 10.72 -4.35
CA VAL A 161 5.65 10.89 -4.23
C VAL A 161 6.28 9.60 -3.71
N ALA A 162 7.19 9.00 -4.50
CA ALA A 162 7.77 7.71 -4.17
C ALA A 162 8.93 7.82 -3.16
N PHE A 163 10.11 8.27 -3.60
CA PHE A 163 11.34 8.14 -2.81
C PHE A 163 11.79 9.41 -2.08
N LYS A 164 11.22 10.58 -2.38
CA LYS A 164 11.40 11.78 -1.58
C LYS A 164 10.41 11.78 -0.43
N ASP A 165 10.71 11.04 0.62
CA ASP A 165 9.84 10.91 1.79
C ASP A 165 10.62 11.15 3.09
N PRO A 166 10.80 12.41 3.48
CA PRO A 166 11.52 12.73 4.69
C PRO A 166 10.82 12.23 5.95
N TYR A 167 9.49 12.20 5.95
CA TYR A 167 8.73 11.75 7.12
C TYR A 167 8.93 10.25 7.38
N LEU A 168 8.80 9.41 6.35
CA LEU A 168 9.07 7.98 6.44
C LEU A 168 10.54 7.72 6.81
N ALA A 169 11.47 8.39 6.16
CA ALA A 169 12.89 8.23 6.41
C ALA A 169 13.30 8.55 7.87
N GLU A 170 12.66 9.55 8.49
CA GLU A 170 12.91 9.91 9.89
C GLU A 170 12.21 8.94 10.88
N LYS A 171 11.01 8.48 10.55
CA LYS A 171 10.24 7.55 11.39
C LYS A 171 10.71 6.09 11.27
N ARG A 172 11.25 5.74 10.11
CA ARG A 172 11.80 4.43 9.76
C ARG A 172 13.21 4.59 9.19
N PRO A 173 14.22 4.83 10.02
CA PRO A 173 15.60 4.97 9.55
C PRO A 173 16.13 3.75 8.81
N ASP A 174 15.55 2.57 9.02
CA ASP A 174 15.80 1.35 8.28
C ASP A 174 15.37 1.43 6.80
N PHE A 175 14.44 2.31 6.46
CA PHE A 175 14.01 2.59 5.07
C PHE A 175 14.83 3.71 4.40
N ALA A 176 15.56 4.50 5.19
CA ALA A 176 16.28 5.67 4.69
C ALA A 176 17.57 5.32 3.94
N ILE A 177 17.98 6.19 3.03
CA ILE A 177 19.35 6.22 2.53
C ILE A 177 20.28 6.57 3.70
N LYS A 178 21.42 5.89 3.82
CA LYS A 178 22.35 6.06 4.94
C LYS A 178 23.70 6.58 4.50
N ASN A 179 24.38 7.26 5.42
CA ASN A 179 25.80 7.51 5.35
C ASN A 179 26.60 6.25 5.67
N GLN A 180 27.91 6.24 5.41
CA GLN A 180 28.79 5.11 5.71
C GLN A 180 28.89 4.80 7.22
N ASP A 181 28.57 5.75 8.09
CA ASP A 181 28.52 5.57 9.55
C ASP A 181 27.16 5.02 10.06
N GLY A 182 26.23 4.72 9.15
CA GLY A 182 24.89 4.22 9.43
C GLY A 182 23.85 5.29 9.79
N SER A 183 24.23 6.55 9.88
CA SER A 183 23.28 7.66 10.09
C SER A 183 22.43 7.92 8.85
N VAL A 184 21.25 8.54 9.04
CA VAL A 184 20.37 8.91 7.91
C VAL A 184 21.02 10.00 7.06
N PHE A 185 21.17 9.74 5.77
CA PHE A 185 21.66 10.72 4.81
C PHE A 185 20.61 11.82 4.55
N ARG A 186 21.05 13.06 4.50
CA ARG A 186 20.20 14.22 4.20
C ARG A 186 20.78 15.07 3.08
N ALA A 187 20.09 15.07 1.95
CA ALA A 187 20.40 15.95 0.82
C ALA A 187 19.83 17.34 1.11
N LYS A 188 20.70 18.33 1.33
CA LYS A 188 20.29 19.71 1.70
C LYS A 188 19.30 19.73 2.89
N GLY A 189 19.54 18.89 3.89
CA GLY A 189 18.70 18.78 5.07
C GLY A 189 17.46 17.88 4.94
N ILE A 190 17.17 17.34 3.75
CA ILE A 190 16.00 16.50 3.47
C ILE A 190 16.43 15.04 3.38
N ALA A 191 15.83 14.18 4.20
CA ALA A 191 16.04 12.75 4.14
C ALA A 191 15.22 12.12 2.97
N TRP A 192 15.75 11.04 2.40
CA TRP A 192 15.10 10.28 1.35
C TRP A 192 15.07 8.80 1.74
N VAL A 193 14.05 8.10 1.33
CA VAL A 193 14.01 6.63 1.46
C VAL A 193 14.83 5.97 0.36
N ASN A 194 15.31 4.76 0.65
CA ASN A 194 16.21 4.04 -0.22
C ASN A 194 15.47 3.25 -1.31
N PRO A 195 15.61 3.59 -2.60
CA PRO A 195 14.96 2.83 -3.67
C PRO A 195 15.40 1.36 -3.79
N TYR A 196 16.50 0.95 -3.18
CA TYR A 196 16.91 -0.44 -3.12
C TYR A 196 16.19 -1.26 -2.03
N ASN A 197 15.45 -0.60 -1.13
CA ASN A 197 14.66 -1.29 -0.11
C ASN A 197 13.28 -1.65 -0.66
N LYS A 198 12.98 -2.94 -0.75
CA LYS A 198 11.69 -3.43 -1.29
C LYS A 198 10.49 -3.10 -0.39
N ASP A 199 10.68 -3.02 0.93
CA ASP A 199 9.61 -2.61 1.85
C ASP A 199 9.13 -1.18 1.58
N VAL A 200 10.01 -0.31 1.03
CA VAL A 200 9.62 1.03 0.56
C VAL A 200 8.72 0.93 -0.68
N TRP A 201 8.96 -0.05 -1.55
CA TRP A 201 8.11 -0.29 -2.72
C TRP A 201 6.71 -0.70 -2.29
N ASP A 202 6.63 -1.66 -1.37
CA ASP A 202 5.35 -2.13 -0.81
C ASP A 202 4.58 -0.96 -0.18
N TYR A 203 5.25 -0.11 0.61
CA TYR A 203 4.64 1.08 1.19
C TYR A 203 4.05 2.03 0.14
N VAL A 204 4.80 2.34 -0.93
CA VAL A 204 4.34 3.23 -2.00
C VAL A 204 3.19 2.61 -2.78
N VAL A 205 3.27 1.32 -3.06
CA VAL A 205 2.24 0.57 -3.81
C VAL A 205 0.98 0.39 -2.98
N ASP A 206 1.08 0.15 -1.67
CA ASP A 206 -0.09 0.04 -0.79
C ASP A 206 -0.88 1.36 -0.73
N ILE A 207 -0.19 2.51 -0.66
CA ILE A 207 -0.84 3.83 -0.76
C ILE A 207 -1.54 3.98 -2.13
N SER A 208 -0.91 3.50 -3.20
CA SER A 208 -1.48 3.54 -4.55
C SER A 208 -2.73 2.66 -4.67
N LYS A 209 -2.72 1.48 -4.05
CA LYS A 209 -3.89 0.59 -3.98
C LYS A 209 -5.05 1.26 -3.22
N GLU A 210 -4.76 1.94 -2.11
CA GLU A 210 -5.79 2.69 -1.39
C GLU A 210 -6.35 3.85 -2.22
N ALA A 211 -5.51 4.56 -2.97
CA ALA A 211 -5.99 5.59 -3.91
C ALA A 211 -6.91 5.00 -5.00
N ALA A 212 -6.56 3.86 -5.57
CA ALA A 212 -7.42 3.16 -6.53
C ALA A 212 -8.76 2.75 -5.90
N LYS A 213 -8.76 2.21 -4.69
CA LYS A 213 -9.98 1.81 -3.96
C LYS A 213 -10.96 2.96 -3.73
N VAL A 214 -10.47 4.16 -3.46
CA VAL A 214 -11.36 5.33 -3.25
C VAL A 214 -11.83 5.97 -4.55
N GLY A 215 -11.32 5.55 -5.71
CA GLY A 215 -11.86 5.93 -7.01
C GLY A 215 -10.92 6.70 -7.93
N PHE A 216 -9.64 6.91 -7.58
CA PHE A 216 -8.66 7.41 -8.53
C PHE A 216 -8.49 6.44 -9.71
N LYS A 217 -8.34 6.97 -10.91
CA LYS A 217 -8.28 6.19 -12.16
C LYS A 217 -6.89 6.06 -12.74
N GLU A 218 -5.98 6.89 -12.28
CA GLU A 218 -4.59 6.88 -12.70
C GLU A 218 -3.69 7.17 -11.50
N ILE A 219 -2.55 6.51 -11.45
CA ILE A 219 -1.49 6.75 -10.47
C ILE A 219 -0.33 7.44 -11.19
N GLN A 220 -0.04 8.67 -10.78
CA GLN A 220 1.11 9.42 -11.23
C GLN A 220 2.20 9.36 -10.15
N PHE A 221 3.22 8.55 -10.35
CA PHE A 221 4.38 8.56 -9.47
C PHE A 221 5.27 9.76 -9.75
N ASP A 222 5.64 10.46 -8.68
CA ASP A 222 6.65 11.50 -8.71
C ASP A 222 7.85 11.11 -7.84
N TYR A 223 9.00 11.75 -8.07
CA TYR A 223 10.24 11.44 -7.37
C TYR A 223 10.64 9.95 -7.42
N ILE A 224 10.36 9.26 -8.54
CA ILE A 224 10.86 7.91 -8.83
C ILE A 224 12.31 7.98 -9.30
N ARG A 225 13.16 8.47 -8.42
CA ARG A 225 14.57 8.72 -8.67
C ARG A 225 15.35 8.82 -7.38
N PHE A 226 16.66 8.76 -7.47
CA PHE A 226 17.55 9.15 -6.40
C PHE A 226 17.70 10.67 -6.32
N ASP A 227 18.12 11.18 -5.16
CA ASP A 227 18.60 12.55 -5.07
C ASP A 227 19.83 12.77 -5.95
N THR A 228 20.01 14.00 -6.45
CA THR A 228 21.08 14.35 -7.40
C THR A 228 22.21 15.14 -6.80
N THR A 229 22.23 15.37 -5.48
CA THR A 229 23.32 16.08 -4.80
C THR A 229 24.63 15.29 -4.83
N SER A 230 25.74 15.96 -4.74
CA SER A 230 27.07 15.34 -4.76
C SER A 230 27.29 14.35 -3.61
N GLY A 231 26.62 14.54 -2.47
CA GLY A 231 26.67 13.64 -1.32
C GLY A 231 26.17 12.22 -1.63
N MET A 232 25.33 12.05 -2.65
CA MET A 232 24.89 10.72 -3.12
C MET A 232 26.01 9.82 -3.67
N LYS A 233 27.22 10.33 -3.84
CA LYS A 233 28.38 9.52 -4.26
C LYS A 233 28.99 8.70 -3.12
N THR A 234 28.73 9.10 -1.87
CA THR A 234 29.36 8.52 -0.68
C THR A 234 28.39 7.87 0.28
N VAL A 235 27.13 7.67 -0.12
CA VAL A 235 26.11 7.01 0.71
C VAL A 235 26.24 5.49 0.69
N ASP A 236 25.68 4.86 1.71
CA ASP A 236 25.43 3.42 1.72
C ASP A 236 24.01 3.16 1.23
N LEU A 237 23.90 2.45 0.12
CA LEU A 237 22.63 2.02 -0.48
C LEU A 237 22.33 0.53 -0.21
N GLY A 238 23.16 -0.12 0.58
CA GLY A 238 23.04 -1.53 0.90
C GLY A 238 23.62 -2.48 -0.18
N PRO A 239 23.61 -3.80 0.10
CA PRO A 239 24.31 -4.79 -0.72
C PRO A 239 23.78 -4.89 -2.16
N LEU A 240 22.47 -4.73 -2.37
CA LEU A 240 21.84 -4.82 -3.69
C LEU A 240 22.36 -3.75 -4.67
N SER A 241 22.85 -2.62 -4.15
CA SER A 241 23.47 -1.56 -4.98
C SER A 241 24.81 -1.95 -5.61
N LYS A 242 25.41 -3.05 -5.17
CA LYS A 242 26.62 -3.63 -5.77
C LYS A 242 26.30 -4.56 -6.92
N GLU A 243 25.05 -5.05 -6.98
CA GLU A 243 24.58 -6.01 -7.99
C GLU A 243 23.77 -5.33 -9.10
N LYS A 244 23.06 -4.26 -8.74
CA LYS A 244 22.16 -3.53 -9.66
C LYS A 244 22.46 -2.04 -9.68
N THR A 245 22.43 -1.48 -10.85
CA THR A 245 22.56 -0.02 -11.05
C THR A 245 21.32 0.74 -10.54
N LYS A 246 21.47 2.05 -10.34
CA LYS A 246 20.35 2.92 -9.97
C LYS A 246 19.23 2.92 -11.04
N THR A 247 19.57 2.78 -12.31
CA THR A 247 18.58 2.70 -13.40
C THR A 247 17.81 1.40 -13.33
N GLU A 248 18.48 0.26 -13.18
CA GLU A 248 17.83 -1.05 -13.07
C GLU A 248 16.85 -1.10 -11.90
N ILE A 249 17.25 -0.61 -10.71
CA ILE A 249 16.36 -0.66 -9.55
C ILE A 249 15.12 0.23 -9.69
N ILE A 250 15.25 1.40 -10.34
CA ILE A 250 14.10 2.26 -10.65
C ILE A 250 13.18 1.59 -11.69
N THR A 251 13.75 0.96 -12.71
CA THR A 251 12.97 0.19 -13.70
C THR A 251 12.20 -0.93 -13.03
N GLU A 252 12.85 -1.73 -12.18
CA GLU A 252 12.20 -2.81 -11.44
C GLU A 252 11.08 -2.31 -10.50
N PHE A 253 11.28 -1.17 -9.82
CA PHE A 253 10.21 -0.56 -9.05
C PHE A 253 9.00 -0.23 -9.94
N THR A 254 9.24 0.34 -11.11
CA THR A 254 8.16 0.70 -12.02
C THR A 254 7.42 -0.52 -12.52
N GLU A 255 8.15 -1.57 -12.90
CA GLU A 255 7.57 -2.86 -13.31
C GLU A 255 6.76 -3.50 -12.19
N TYR A 256 7.31 -3.53 -10.97
CA TYR A 256 6.62 -4.01 -9.78
C TYR A 256 5.32 -3.25 -9.52
N ALA A 257 5.37 -1.92 -9.53
CA ALA A 257 4.20 -1.09 -9.30
C ALA A 257 3.11 -1.32 -10.35
N VAL A 258 3.48 -1.43 -11.63
CA VAL A 258 2.54 -1.77 -12.72
C VAL A 258 1.92 -3.15 -12.53
N GLN A 259 2.71 -4.16 -12.15
CA GLN A 259 2.20 -5.52 -11.92
C GLN A 259 1.18 -5.56 -10.77
N GLU A 260 1.47 -4.85 -9.68
CA GLU A 260 0.62 -4.81 -8.48
C GLU A 260 -0.66 -3.98 -8.66
N LEU A 261 -0.61 -2.92 -9.49
CA LEU A 261 -1.74 -2.01 -9.69
C LEU A 261 -2.65 -2.42 -10.88
N LYS A 262 -2.09 -3.07 -11.90
CA LYS A 262 -2.85 -3.49 -13.09
C LYS A 262 -4.13 -4.28 -12.79
N PRO A 263 -4.20 -5.17 -11.79
CA PRO A 263 -5.43 -5.89 -11.46
C PRO A 263 -6.56 -5.00 -10.93
N LEU A 264 -6.26 -3.77 -10.54
CA LEU A 264 -7.22 -2.81 -9.99
C LEU A 264 -7.84 -1.90 -11.08
N GLY A 265 -7.42 -2.03 -12.34
CA GLY A 265 -7.89 -1.24 -13.48
C GLY A 265 -6.99 -0.05 -13.72
#